data_d2b6b8e71922b59f4ef1218e798ad964
#
_entry.id   d2b6b8e71922b59f4ef1218e798ad964
#
_cell.length_a   1.000
_cell.length_b   1.000
_cell.length_c   1.000
_cell.angle_alpha   90.00
_cell.angle_beta   90.00
_cell.angle_gamma   90.00
#
_symmetry.space_group_name_H-M   'P 1'
#
loop_
_entity.id
_entity.type
_entity.pdbx_description
1 polymer ?
#
loop_
_entity_poly.entity_id
_entity_poly.type
_entity_poly.pdbx_seq_one_letter_code
_entity_poly.pdbx_strand_id
1 'polypeptide(L)'
;YDAGMLSDMDIREFWKKGIEIEVADYQNYSFDFDKQLQHGSVDLRFRHDYKKISVPKGEVLTFEKMKNHNYTISDEVKGNNKIILEPGEMILTTTIETVRLSEDFAGIITGRSSIARLGIMVHCCQEFINPGHGQTIPLQIINVAPCSVELDLEIPICQLIIFKLRTPSAEKY
;
A
#
# COMPACT_ATOMS: atom_id res chain seq x y z
N TYR A 1 -0.13 -9.80 26.67
CA TYR A 1 0.59 -8.86 25.82
C TYR A 1 -0.02 -7.47 25.95
N ASP A 2 0.83 -6.47 26.21
CA ASP A 2 0.41 -5.07 26.23
C ASP A 2 0.11 -4.55 24.82
N ALA A 3 -0.74 -3.54 24.74
CA ALA A 3 -1.03 -2.86 23.48
C ALA A 3 0.19 -2.07 22.99
N GLY A 4 0.40 -2.00 21.69
CA GLY A 4 1.48 -1.21 21.13
C GLY A 4 1.89 -1.62 19.74
N MET A 5 2.92 -0.96 19.24
CA MET A 5 3.57 -1.30 17.97
C MET A 5 4.30 -2.64 18.09
N LEU A 6 4.14 -3.49 17.09
CA LEU A 6 4.73 -4.81 17.05
C LEU A 6 6.16 -4.78 16.47
N SER A 7 7.06 -5.51 17.13
CA SER A 7 8.37 -5.85 16.58
C SER A 7 8.27 -7.01 15.58
N ASP A 8 9.37 -7.33 14.93
CA ASP A 8 9.48 -8.52 14.08
C ASP A 8 9.21 -9.82 14.85
N MET A 9 9.64 -9.89 16.11
CA MET A 9 9.38 -11.06 16.98
C MET A 9 7.89 -11.20 17.30
N ASP A 10 7.22 -10.10 17.62
CA ASP A 10 5.78 -10.09 17.86
C ASP A 10 4.99 -10.51 16.59
N ILE A 11 5.38 -9.98 15.43
CA ILE A 11 4.75 -10.33 14.15
C ILE A 11 4.93 -11.84 13.86
N ARG A 12 6.11 -12.41 14.13
CA ARG A 12 6.35 -13.85 14.01
C ARG A 12 5.46 -14.66 14.93
N GLU A 13 5.29 -14.22 16.17
CA GLU A 13 4.44 -14.90 17.15
C GLU A 13 2.97 -14.90 16.76
N PHE A 14 2.45 -13.77 16.26
CA PHE A 14 1.06 -13.62 15.83
C PHE A 14 0.78 -14.07 14.40
N TRP A 15 1.81 -14.54 13.69
CA TRP A 15 1.64 -15.03 12.31
C TRP A 15 0.67 -16.20 12.25
N LYS A 16 -0.33 -16.09 11.36
CA LYS A 16 -1.49 -16.99 11.26
C LYS A 16 -2.37 -17.09 12.51
N LYS A 17 -2.13 -16.23 13.50
CA LYS A 17 -2.92 -16.12 14.72
C LYS A 17 -3.58 -14.74 14.85
N GLY A 18 -3.84 -14.08 13.74
CA GLY A 18 -4.41 -12.74 13.68
C GLY A 18 -3.70 -11.81 12.72
N ILE A 19 -2.49 -12.17 12.25
CA ILE A 19 -1.76 -11.48 11.21
C ILE A 19 -1.40 -12.48 10.12
N GLU A 20 -1.81 -12.21 8.89
CA GLU A 20 -1.42 -13.00 7.71
C GLU A 20 -1.24 -12.07 6.52
N ILE A 21 -0.15 -12.27 5.79
CA ILE A 21 0.13 -11.55 4.55
C ILE A 21 0.52 -12.58 3.49
N GLU A 22 -0.14 -12.51 2.34
CA GLU A 22 0.08 -13.44 1.23
C GLU A 22 -0.02 -12.71 -0.11
N VAL A 23 0.46 -13.32 -1.17
CA VAL A 23 0.13 -12.93 -2.53
C VAL A 23 -0.84 -13.94 -3.09
N ALA A 24 -2.10 -13.55 -3.25
CA ALA A 24 -3.14 -14.38 -3.81
C ALA A 24 -3.15 -14.23 -5.34
N ASP A 25 -2.59 -15.23 -6.02
CA ASP A 25 -2.68 -15.43 -7.48
C ASP A 25 -2.41 -14.16 -8.32
N TYR A 26 -1.26 -13.54 -8.09
CA TYR A 26 -0.81 -12.40 -8.86
C TYR A 26 0.49 -12.71 -9.60
N GLN A 27 0.40 -13.03 -10.87
CA GLN A 27 1.54 -13.38 -11.73
C GLN A 27 2.44 -14.46 -11.06
N ASN A 28 3.76 -14.29 -11.10
CA ASN A 28 4.73 -15.16 -10.45
C ASN A 28 5.23 -14.62 -9.10
N TYR A 29 4.48 -13.69 -8.49
CA TYR A 29 4.84 -13.09 -7.20
C TYR A 29 4.41 -13.99 -6.04
N SER A 30 5.23 -14.02 -5.02
CA SER A 30 4.94 -14.66 -3.72
C SER A 30 5.33 -13.72 -2.59
N PHE A 31 4.74 -13.91 -1.42
CA PHE A 31 5.19 -13.24 -0.21
C PHE A 31 6.40 -13.97 0.37
N ASP A 32 7.49 -13.24 0.56
CA ASP A 32 8.72 -13.75 1.15
C ASP A 32 8.87 -13.16 2.57
N PHE A 33 8.47 -13.96 3.55
CA PHE A 33 8.46 -13.55 4.94
C PHE A 33 9.84 -13.07 5.44
N ASP A 34 10.91 -13.77 5.05
CA ASP A 34 12.25 -13.46 5.55
C ASP A 34 12.87 -12.21 4.91
N LYS A 35 12.44 -11.88 3.68
CA LYS A 35 12.90 -10.66 2.99
C LYS A 35 12.04 -9.45 3.31
N GLN A 36 10.72 -9.63 3.46
CA GLN A 36 9.78 -8.52 3.60
C GLN A 36 9.55 -8.10 5.07
N LEU A 37 9.75 -9.02 6.04
CA LEU A 37 9.69 -8.65 7.45
C LEU A 37 10.94 -7.85 7.85
N GLN A 38 10.71 -6.64 8.35
CA GLN A 38 11.74 -5.75 8.89
C GLN A 38 11.61 -5.69 10.42
N HIS A 39 12.46 -4.93 11.10
CA HIS A 39 12.54 -4.90 12.58
C HIS A 39 11.23 -4.48 13.29
N GLY A 40 10.37 -3.73 12.63
CA GLY A 40 9.09 -3.27 13.19
C GLY A 40 8.06 -2.97 12.12
N SER A 41 8.24 -3.53 10.92
CA SER A 41 7.33 -3.32 9.80
C SER A 41 7.42 -4.47 8.79
N VAL A 42 6.50 -4.49 7.84
CA VAL A 42 6.51 -5.41 6.71
C VAL A 42 6.55 -4.60 5.42
N ASP A 43 7.53 -4.87 4.59
CA ASP A 43 7.68 -4.24 3.28
C ASP A 43 6.65 -4.78 2.28
N LEU A 44 5.99 -3.88 1.54
CA LEU A 44 4.95 -4.19 0.58
C LEU A 44 5.26 -3.60 -0.79
N ARG A 45 4.77 -4.27 -1.84
CA ARG A 45 4.97 -3.91 -3.26
C ARG A 45 3.65 -3.49 -3.87
N PHE A 46 3.67 -2.78 -4.98
CA PHE A 46 2.46 -2.38 -5.71
C PHE A 46 2.29 -3.12 -7.03
N ARG A 47 1.05 -3.19 -7.49
CA ARG A 47 0.66 -3.90 -8.72
C ARG A 47 1.09 -3.15 -9.97
N HIS A 48 1.28 -3.89 -11.05
CA HIS A 48 1.62 -3.34 -12.37
C HIS A 48 0.44 -2.62 -13.04
N ASP A 49 -0.80 -2.99 -12.69
CA ASP A 49 -1.99 -2.30 -13.13
C ASP A 49 -2.30 -1.12 -12.21
N TYR A 50 -2.58 0.02 -12.79
CA TYR A 50 -2.86 1.26 -12.08
C TYR A 50 -3.86 2.13 -12.84
N LYS A 51 -4.37 3.16 -12.18
CA LYS A 51 -5.25 4.16 -12.75
C LYS A 51 -4.63 5.55 -12.61
N LYS A 52 -4.84 6.39 -13.62
CA LYS A 52 -4.56 7.83 -13.55
C LYS A 52 -5.86 8.60 -13.50
N ILE A 53 -5.88 9.71 -12.75
CA ILE A 53 -7.00 10.65 -12.79
C ILE A 53 -6.90 11.45 -14.08
N SER A 54 -7.99 11.45 -14.86
CA SER A 54 -8.09 12.21 -16.09
C SER A 54 -9.37 13.02 -16.08
N VAL A 55 -9.25 14.31 -15.86
CA VAL A 55 -10.36 15.26 -15.85
C VAL A 55 -10.33 16.09 -17.14
N PRO A 56 -11.43 16.21 -17.89
CA PRO A 56 -11.49 17.08 -19.06
C PRO A 56 -11.09 18.51 -18.73
N LYS A 57 -10.44 19.18 -19.66
CA LYS A 57 -9.97 20.56 -19.48
C LYS A 57 -11.15 21.49 -19.10
N GLY A 58 -11.00 22.20 -18.00
CA GLY A 58 -12.00 23.15 -17.49
C GLY A 58 -13.07 22.53 -16.59
N GLU A 59 -13.05 21.20 -16.36
CA GLU A 59 -13.91 20.56 -15.40
C GLU A 59 -13.28 20.51 -14.00
N VAL A 60 -14.14 20.54 -12.99
CA VAL A 60 -13.77 20.35 -11.58
C VAL A 60 -14.13 18.93 -11.17
N LEU A 61 -13.16 18.22 -10.59
CA LEU A 61 -13.38 16.90 -10.01
C LEU A 61 -14.13 17.05 -8.68
N THR A 62 -15.24 16.33 -8.53
CA THR A 62 -16.03 16.28 -7.29
C THR A 62 -16.03 14.86 -6.74
N PHE A 63 -16.34 14.72 -5.43
CA PHE A 63 -16.49 13.42 -4.80
C PHE A 63 -17.50 12.52 -5.54
N GLU A 64 -18.62 13.10 -5.96
CA GLU A 64 -19.67 12.39 -6.68
C GLU A 64 -19.21 11.90 -8.07
N LYS A 65 -18.45 12.74 -8.78
CA LYS A 65 -17.84 12.38 -10.06
C LYS A 65 -16.84 11.22 -9.89
N MET A 66 -15.98 11.28 -8.88
CA MET A 66 -15.04 10.17 -8.57
C MET A 66 -15.75 8.88 -8.22
N LYS A 67 -16.83 8.94 -7.45
CA LYS A 67 -17.63 7.77 -7.06
C LYS A 67 -18.22 7.04 -8.27
N ASN A 68 -18.57 7.77 -9.31
CA ASN A 68 -19.12 7.21 -10.56
C ASN A 68 -18.04 6.70 -11.53
N HIS A 69 -16.76 6.75 -11.17
CA HIS A 69 -15.60 6.28 -11.95
C HIS A 69 -15.41 6.92 -13.33
N ASN A 70 -16.03 8.08 -13.60
CA ASN A 70 -16.00 8.72 -14.92
C ASN A 70 -14.70 9.47 -15.24
N TYR A 71 -13.73 9.51 -14.30
CA TYR A 71 -12.53 10.34 -14.42
C TYR A 71 -11.23 9.57 -14.17
N THR A 72 -11.22 8.27 -14.40
CA THR A 72 -10.01 7.47 -14.30
C THR A 72 -9.73 6.74 -15.61
N ILE A 73 -8.47 6.75 -16.02
CA ILE A 73 -7.96 5.96 -17.14
C ILE A 73 -7.12 4.83 -16.56
N SER A 74 -7.45 3.59 -16.92
CA SER A 74 -6.66 2.42 -16.56
C SER A 74 -5.44 2.30 -17.47
N ASP A 75 -4.31 1.94 -16.91
CA ASP A 75 -3.08 1.65 -17.62
C ASP A 75 -2.33 0.51 -16.93
N GLU A 76 -1.31 -0.01 -17.57
CA GLU A 76 -0.50 -1.11 -17.06
C GLU A 76 0.96 -0.87 -17.40
N VAL A 77 1.84 -1.20 -16.46
CA VAL A 77 3.29 -1.18 -16.73
C VAL A 77 3.65 -2.31 -17.68
N LYS A 78 4.25 -1.95 -18.80
CA LYS A 78 4.65 -2.88 -19.86
C LYS A 78 6.17 -3.01 -19.93
N GLY A 79 6.61 -4.23 -20.21
CA GLY A 79 8.01 -4.50 -20.55
C GLY A 79 8.90 -4.75 -19.33
N ASN A 80 9.77 -3.83 -18.97
CA ASN A 80 10.89 -4.03 -18.05
C ASN A 80 10.56 -3.83 -16.56
N ASN A 81 9.31 -3.95 -16.15
CA ASN A 81 8.87 -3.77 -14.76
C ASN A 81 9.22 -2.39 -14.14
N LYS A 82 9.24 -1.34 -14.95
CA LYS A 82 9.55 0.02 -14.51
C LYS A 82 8.46 0.99 -14.93
N ILE A 83 8.18 1.96 -14.07
CA ILE A 83 7.29 3.07 -14.37
C ILE A 83 8.03 4.39 -14.18
N ILE A 84 7.78 5.35 -15.06
CA ILE A 84 8.27 6.72 -14.91
C ILE A 84 7.08 7.60 -14.51
N LEU A 85 7.22 8.31 -13.41
CA LEU A 85 6.27 9.31 -12.95
C LEU A 85 6.84 10.70 -13.17
N GLU A 86 6.10 11.53 -13.90
CA GLU A 86 6.43 12.94 -14.10
C GLU A 86 6.16 13.77 -12.82
N PRO A 87 6.77 14.95 -12.67
CA PRO A 87 6.50 15.80 -11.51
C PRO A 87 5.02 16.11 -11.33
N GLY A 88 4.49 15.84 -10.12
CA GLY A 88 3.07 16.01 -9.79
C GLY A 88 2.16 14.88 -10.29
N GLU A 89 2.67 13.90 -10.99
CA GLU A 89 1.88 12.76 -11.46
C GLU A 89 1.54 11.82 -10.30
N MET A 90 0.28 11.42 -10.24
CA MET A 90 -0.24 10.47 -9.25
C MET A 90 -0.88 9.27 -9.94
N ILE A 91 -0.59 8.08 -9.42
CA ILE A 91 -1.25 6.83 -9.81
C ILE A 91 -2.03 6.24 -8.64
N LEU A 92 -3.13 5.56 -8.97
CA LEU A 92 -3.97 4.80 -8.06
C LEU A 92 -3.78 3.32 -8.36
N THR A 93 -3.34 2.56 -7.39
CA THR A 93 -3.12 1.11 -7.50
C THR A 93 -3.44 0.42 -6.19
N THR A 94 -3.03 -0.83 -6.01
CA THR A 94 -3.12 -1.57 -4.75
C THR A 94 -1.80 -2.28 -4.47
N THR A 95 -1.62 -2.76 -3.25
CA THR A 95 -0.54 -3.69 -2.96
C THR A 95 -0.71 -4.99 -3.74
N ILE A 96 0.41 -5.67 -4.05
CA ILE A 96 0.39 -7.05 -4.54
C ILE A 96 -0.08 -7.98 -3.41
N GLU A 97 0.35 -7.68 -2.20
CA GLU A 97 0.04 -8.43 -1.01
C GLU A 97 -1.39 -8.19 -0.54
N THR A 98 -2.07 -9.27 -0.17
CA THR A 98 -3.28 -9.25 0.64
C THR A 98 -2.87 -9.25 2.10
N VAL A 99 -3.34 -8.27 2.86
CA VAL A 99 -3.08 -8.12 4.29
C VAL A 99 -4.32 -8.50 5.07
N ARG A 100 -4.20 -9.47 5.98
CA ARG A 100 -5.27 -9.89 6.89
C ARG A 100 -4.87 -9.55 8.32
N LEU A 101 -5.66 -8.71 8.96
CA LEU A 101 -5.54 -8.37 10.37
C LEU A 101 -6.85 -8.79 11.07
N SER A 102 -6.73 -9.53 12.18
CA SER A 102 -7.91 -9.77 13.02
C SER A 102 -8.34 -8.51 13.75
N GLU A 103 -9.44 -8.59 14.49
CA GLU A 103 -9.98 -7.47 15.27
C GLU A 103 -9.06 -6.97 16.39
N ASP A 104 -8.01 -7.74 16.71
CA ASP A 104 -6.98 -7.38 17.68
C ASP A 104 -5.91 -6.43 17.15
N PHE A 105 -5.80 -6.27 15.82
CA PHE A 105 -4.71 -5.55 15.19
C PHE A 105 -5.19 -4.46 14.24
N ALA A 106 -4.47 -3.36 14.23
CA ALA A 106 -4.60 -2.30 13.23
C ALA A 106 -3.25 -2.03 12.59
N GLY A 107 -3.23 -1.35 11.44
CA GLY A 107 -2.00 -1.03 10.74
C GLY A 107 -1.94 0.43 10.27
N ILE A 108 -0.72 0.86 9.98
CA ILE A 108 -0.43 2.11 9.29
C ILE A 108 0.51 1.81 8.14
N ILE A 109 0.15 2.28 6.94
CA ILE A 109 1.04 2.27 5.78
C ILE A 109 1.87 3.55 5.79
N THR A 110 3.17 3.42 5.60
CA THR A 110 4.06 4.57 5.43
C THR A 110 5.10 4.30 4.34
N GLY A 111 5.74 5.36 3.84
CA GLY A 111 6.79 5.24 2.85
C GLY A 111 8.06 4.61 3.42
N ARG A 112 8.90 4.10 2.53
CA ARG A 112 10.28 3.68 2.85
C ARG A 112 11.23 4.85 2.62
N SER A 113 12.23 4.99 3.48
CA SER A 113 13.19 6.11 3.41
C SER A 113 13.92 6.20 2.07
N SER A 114 14.26 5.07 1.46
CA SER A 114 14.90 5.01 0.15
C SER A 114 14.02 5.56 -0.98
N ILE A 115 12.71 5.29 -0.91
CA ILE A 115 11.71 5.76 -1.87
C ILE A 115 11.36 7.22 -1.60
N ALA A 116 11.21 7.62 -0.34
CA ALA A 116 10.95 9.01 0.04
C ALA A 116 12.04 9.98 -0.41
N ARG A 117 13.31 9.54 -0.41
CA ARG A 117 14.45 10.36 -0.91
C ARG A 117 14.39 10.65 -2.41
N LEU A 118 13.66 9.87 -3.19
CA LEU A 118 13.39 10.14 -4.59
C LEU A 118 12.28 11.19 -4.80
N GLY A 119 11.63 11.64 -3.72
CA GLY A 119 10.46 12.52 -3.80
C GLY A 119 9.17 11.77 -4.13
N ILE A 120 9.10 10.49 -3.81
CA ILE A 120 7.88 9.69 -3.97
C ILE A 120 7.15 9.59 -2.63
N MET A 121 5.90 10.01 -2.63
CA MET A 121 4.97 9.80 -1.53
C MET A 121 4.06 8.62 -1.83
N VAL A 122 3.90 7.76 -0.84
CA VAL A 122 2.92 6.67 -0.85
C VAL A 122 1.89 7.01 0.20
N HIS A 123 0.60 6.98 -0.15
CA HIS A 123 -0.49 7.45 0.69
C HIS A 123 -0.38 8.93 1.09
N CYS A 124 -0.96 9.78 0.27
CA CYS A 124 -1.03 11.21 0.60
C CYS A 124 -1.95 11.52 1.79
N CYS A 125 -2.95 10.68 2.06
CA CYS A 125 -4.05 11.04 2.97
C CYS A 125 -4.71 9.88 3.73
N GLN A 126 -4.44 8.62 3.42
CA GLN A 126 -5.12 7.49 4.07
C GLN A 126 -4.11 6.40 4.43
N GLU A 127 -3.59 6.46 5.62
CA GLU A 127 -2.53 5.56 6.10
C GLU A 127 -3.08 4.43 6.95
N PHE A 128 -4.30 4.57 7.49
CA PHE A 128 -4.85 3.67 8.50
C PHE A 128 -5.49 2.42 7.90
N ILE A 129 -5.08 1.27 8.41
CA ILE A 129 -5.64 -0.05 8.08
C ILE A 129 -6.47 -0.52 9.27
N ASN A 130 -7.76 -0.64 9.02
CA ASN A 130 -8.74 -0.99 10.06
C ASN A 130 -8.52 -2.41 10.61
N PRO A 131 -8.88 -2.63 11.89
CA PRO A 131 -9.01 -3.98 12.44
C PRO A 131 -10.00 -4.80 11.62
N GLY A 132 -9.71 -6.07 11.38
CA GLY A 132 -10.55 -6.94 10.54
C GLY A 132 -10.29 -6.81 9.03
N HIS A 133 -9.33 -5.98 8.62
CA HIS A 133 -8.96 -5.85 7.20
C HIS A 133 -8.53 -7.19 6.60
N GLY A 134 -8.94 -7.48 5.36
CA GLY A 134 -8.68 -8.77 4.71
C GLY A 134 -8.48 -8.69 3.20
N GLN A 135 -7.93 -7.59 2.68
CA GLN A 135 -7.80 -7.32 1.25
C GLN A 135 -6.41 -6.79 0.88
N THR A 136 -6.18 -6.57 -0.40
CA THR A 136 -5.07 -5.71 -0.86
C THR A 136 -5.33 -4.28 -0.43
N ILE A 137 -4.25 -3.52 -0.21
CA ILE A 137 -4.35 -2.15 0.31
C ILE A 137 -4.33 -1.18 -0.87
N PRO A 138 -5.34 -0.31 -1.03
CA PRO A 138 -5.31 0.76 -2.03
C PRO A 138 -4.14 1.71 -1.77
N LEU A 139 -3.42 2.09 -2.82
CA LEU A 139 -2.25 2.97 -2.76
C LEU A 139 -2.43 4.17 -3.69
N GLN A 140 -2.10 5.36 -3.20
CA GLN A 140 -1.89 6.56 -4.01
C GLN A 140 -0.40 6.88 -4.02
N ILE A 141 0.23 6.79 -5.19
CA ILE A 141 1.65 7.03 -5.36
C ILE A 141 1.82 8.30 -6.17
N ILE A 142 2.48 9.30 -5.62
CA ILE A 142 2.70 10.60 -6.26
C ILE A 142 4.18 10.97 -6.29
N ASN A 143 4.62 11.52 -7.43
CA ASN A 143 5.93 12.15 -7.55
C ASN A 143 5.84 13.64 -7.16
N VAL A 144 6.42 14.01 -6.02
CA VAL A 144 6.54 15.40 -5.57
C VAL A 144 7.93 15.99 -5.83
N ALA A 145 8.83 15.23 -6.48
CA ALA A 145 10.12 15.74 -6.90
C ALA A 145 9.98 16.71 -8.09
N PRO A 146 10.95 17.60 -8.31
CA PRO A 146 10.94 18.53 -9.44
C PRO A 146 11.38 17.89 -10.77
N CYS A 147 11.59 16.60 -10.81
CA CYS A 147 12.04 15.83 -11.98
C CYS A 147 11.28 14.51 -12.10
N SER A 148 11.35 13.88 -13.27
CA SER A 148 10.81 12.54 -13.50
C SER A 148 11.54 11.53 -12.63
N VAL A 149 10.80 10.58 -12.06
CA VAL A 149 11.34 9.51 -11.22
C VAL A 149 10.95 8.16 -11.80
N GLU A 150 11.93 7.29 -11.99
CA GLU A 150 11.72 5.89 -12.37
C GLU A 150 11.56 5.04 -11.10
N LEU A 151 10.50 4.24 -11.06
CA LEU A 151 10.24 3.25 -10.02
C LEU A 151 10.35 1.85 -10.60
N ASP A 152 11.09 1.00 -9.92
CA ASP A 152 11.20 -0.42 -10.20
C ASP A 152 10.15 -1.17 -9.38
N LEU A 153 9.28 -1.94 -10.05
CA LEU A 153 8.18 -2.67 -9.43
C LEU A 153 8.64 -3.89 -8.61
N GLU A 154 9.87 -4.33 -8.80
CA GLU A 154 10.47 -5.40 -7.99
C GLU A 154 10.87 -4.92 -6.58
N ILE A 155 11.00 -3.60 -6.39
CA ILE A 155 11.39 -3.00 -5.12
C ILE A 155 10.14 -2.69 -4.28
N PRO A 156 10.11 -3.06 -2.98
CA PRO A 156 9.03 -2.65 -2.10
C PRO A 156 8.87 -1.13 -2.06
N ILE A 157 7.64 -0.65 -2.20
CA ILE A 157 7.31 0.78 -2.29
C ILE A 157 6.98 1.40 -0.93
N CYS A 158 6.40 0.63 -0.04
CA CYS A 158 5.93 1.08 1.26
C CYS A 158 6.17 0.03 2.34
N GLN A 159 5.86 0.37 3.57
CA GLN A 159 5.94 -0.53 4.71
C GLN A 159 4.67 -0.44 5.55
N LEU A 160 4.25 -1.58 6.09
CA LEU A 160 3.14 -1.72 7.01
C LEU A 160 3.67 -1.81 8.44
N ILE A 161 3.26 -0.88 9.28
CA ILE A 161 3.46 -0.92 10.73
C ILE A 161 2.20 -1.49 11.37
N ILE A 162 2.33 -2.49 12.25
CA ILE A 162 1.18 -3.16 12.86
C ILE A 162 1.16 -2.85 14.35
N PHE A 163 -0.05 -2.59 14.85
CA PHE A 163 -0.31 -2.31 16.26
C PHE A 163 -1.26 -3.36 16.83
N LYS A 164 -0.94 -3.87 18.02
CA LYS A 164 -1.90 -4.62 18.81
C LYS A 164 -2.79 -3.64 19.57
N LEU A 165 -4.10 -3.81 19.42
CA LEU A 165 -5.08 -3.00 20.13
C LEU A 165 -5.16 -3.41 21.61
N ARG A 166 -5.51 -2.46 22.47
CA ARG A 166 -5.74 -2.70 23.90
C ARG A 166 -6.92 -3.67 24.11
N THR A 167 -7.95 -3.52 23.30
CA THR A 167 -9.12 -4.38 23.24
C THR A 167 -9.46 -4.62 21.77
N PRO A 168 -9.96 -5.80 21.40
CA PRO A 168 -10.41 -6.06 20.03
C PRO A 168 -11.49 -5.08 19.59
N SER A 169 -11.55 -4.82 18.29
CA SER A 169 -12.68 -4.10 17.71
C SER A 169 -13.97 -4.92 17.87
N ALA A 170 -15.08 -4.25 18.17
CA ALA A 170 -16.38 -4.90 18.34
C ALA A 170 -16.94 -5.49 17.04
N GLU A 171 -16.57 -4.89 15.90
CA GLU A 171 -17.04 -5.28 14.56
C GLU A 171 -15.85 -5.45 13.61
N LYS A 172 -16.02 -6.33 12.61
CA LYS A 172 -15.07 -6.50 11.51
C LYS A 172 -15.25 -5.39 10.48
N TYR A 173 -14.13 -4.97 9.92
CA TYR A 173 -14.12 -4.05 8.79
C TYR A 173 -14.57 -4.75 7.50
#